data_65197b2ddad4a906653fa465e27477c5
#
_entry.id   65197b2ddad4a906653fa465e27477c5
#
_cell.length_a   1.000
_cell.length_b   1.000
_cell.length_c   1.000
_cell.angle_alpha   90.00
_cell.angle_beta   90.00
_cell.angle_gamma   90.00
#
_symmetry.space_group_name_H-M   'P 1'
#
loop_
_entity.id
_entity.type
_entity.pdbx_description
1 polymer ?
#
loop_
_entity_poly.entity_id
_entity_poly.type
_entity_poly.pdbx_seq_one_letter_code
_entity_poly.pdbx_strand_id
1 'polypeptide(L)'
;MAKSIFHNTLMEVMKSHSRLITLVFIALVAFSCAEKRDLTDLICGDDSKLWYVNFDARDKLQMCFYFNRDRTWKILERDLQGNLSKYEQHDHLWPEYWILKDDSVISLGGTEYKIHEVNPSLLILHVDTTKTTLRLVNQ
;
A
#
# COMPACT_ATOMS: atom_id res chain seq x y z
N MET A 1 -37.50 51.11 23.75
CA MET A 1 -37.83 49.76 23.24
C MET A 1 -36.91 49.24 22.09
N ALA A 2 -36.19 50.04 21.31
CA ALA A 2 -35.37 49.57 20.20
C ALA A 2 -34.04 48.86 20.57
N LYS A 3 -33.45 49.11 21.71
CA LYS A 3 -32.15 48.52 22.16
C LYS A 3 -32.22 47.02 22.51
N SER A 4 -33.39 46.50 22.95
CA SER A 4 -33.52 45.10 23.35
C SER A 4 -33.61 44.14 22.16
N ILE A 5 -34.17 44.59 21.06
CA ILE A 5 -34.36 43.76 19.85
C ILE A 5 -33.00 43.52 19.15
N PHE A 6 -32.14 44.53 19.10
CA PHE A 6 -30.82 44.44 18.47
C PHE A 6 -29.87 43.46 19.19
N HIS A 7 -29.97 43.41 20.51
CA HIS A 7 -29.10 42.53 21.31
C HIS A 7 -29.44 41.05 21.15
N ASN A 8 -30.73 40.72 21.03
CA ASN A 8 -31.16 39.33 20.83
C ASN A 8 -30.81 38.81 19.43
N THR A 9 -30.92 39.65 18.40
CA THR A 9 -30.58 39.26 17.02
C THR A 9 -29.06 39.02 16.87
N LEU A 10 -28.22 39.81 17.53
CA LEU A 10 -26.77 39.64 17.48
C LEU A 10 -26.32 38.33 18.16
N MET A 11 -26.96 37.97 19.28
CA MET A 11 -26.65 36.72 20.01
C MET A 11 -27.09 35.48 19.18
N GLU A 12 -28.18 35.52 18.48
CA GLU A 12 -28.60 34.41 17.65
C GLU A 12 -27.67 34.19 16.44
N VAL A 13 -27.22 35.26 15.78
CA VAL A 13 -26.25 35.20 14.69
C VAL A 13 -24.91 34.65 15.20
N MET A 14 -24.41 35.07 16.35
CA MET A 14 -23.17 34.52 16.91
C MET A 14 -23.29 33.03 17.26
N LYS A 15 -24.42 32.58 17.80
CA LYS A 15 -24.68 31.16 18.08
C LYS A 15 -24.74 30.30 16.79
N SER A 16 -25.31 30.84 15.73
CA SER A 16 -25.37 30.17 14.43
C SER A 16 -23.98 29.98 13.82
N HIS A 17 -23.11 31.01 13.85
CA HIS A 17 -21.73 30.94 13.35
C HIS A 17 -20.87 29.98 14.17
N SER A 18 -21.02 29.98 15.50
CA SER A 18 -20.32 29.04 16.37
C SER A 18 -20.66 27.57 16.04
N ARG A 19 -21.92 27.24 15.80
CA ARG A 19 -22.36 25.89 15.40
C ARG A 19 -21.82 25.48 14.03
N LEU A 20 -21.79 26.41 13.08
CA LEU A 20 -21.24 26.16 11.73
C LEU A 20 -19.73 25.85 11.80
N ILE A 21 -18.98 26.65 12.55
CA ILE A 21 -17.53 26.43 12.75
C ILE A 21 -17.27 25.09 13.42
N THR A 22 -18.07 24.71 14.43
CA THR A 22 -17.91 23.42 15.10
C THR A 22 -18.20 22.24 14.15
N LEU A 23 -19.22 22.33 13.31
CA LEU A 23 -19.54 21.31 12.30
C LEU A 23 -18.45 21.17 11.24
N VAL A 24 -17.89 22.27 10.77
CA VAL A 24 -16.78 22.27 9.81
C VAL A 24 -15.52 21.65 10.43
N PHE A 25 -15.24 21.94 11.71
CA PHE A 25 -14.10 21.36 12.42
C PHE A 25 -14.25 19.84 12.62
N ILE A 26 -15.45 19.38 12.98
CA ILE A 26 -15.76 17.94 13.10
C ILE A 26 -15.62 17.24 11.74
N ALA A 27 -16.10 17.85 10.66
CA ALA A 27 -15.95 17.31 9.31
C ALA A 27 -14.46 17.23 8.89
N LEU A 28 -13.65 18.23 9.17
CA LEU A 28 -12.21 18.22 8.90
C LEU A 28 -11.45 17.14 9.68
N VAL A 29 -11.80 16.91 10.95
CA VAL A 29 -11.20 15.84 11.76
C VAL A 29 -11.62 14.46 11.27
N ALA A 30 -12.86 14.28 10.82
CA ALA A 30 -13.33 13.01 10.25
C ALA A 30 -12.64 12.66 8.93
N PHE A 31 -12.28 13.65 8.10
CA PHE A 31 -11.49 13.43 6.87
C PHE A 31 -10.00 13.20 7.12
N SER A 32 -9.48 13.53 8.29
CA SER A 32 -8.06 13.36 8.63
C SER A 32 -7.71 11.92 9.07
N CYS A 33 -8.69 11.06 9.28
CA CYS A 33 -8.47 9.65 9.56
C CYS A 33 -8.39 8.87 8.23
N ALA A 34 -7.46 9.23 7.34
CA ALA A 34 -7.01 8.31 6.30
C ALA A 34 -6.34 7.15 7.04
N GLU A 35 -7.01 6.00 7.12
CA GLU A 35 -6.44 4.77 7.67
C GLU A 35 -5.07 4.57 7.04
N LYS A 36 -4.02 4.69 7.85
CA LYS A 36 -2.66 4.32 7.43
C LYS A 36 -2.72 2.82 7.16
N ARG A 37 -2.87 2.43 5.89
CA ARG A 37 -2.89 1.02 5.51
C ARG A 37 -1.62 0.37 6.03
N ASP A 38 -1.77 -0.76 6.69
CA ASP A 38 -0.64 -1.56 7.13
C ASP A 38 0.22 -1.90 5.90
N LEU A 39 1.53 -1.82 6.05
CA LEU A 39 2.49 -2.20 5.02
C LEU A 39 2.25 -3.64 4.52
N THR A 40 1.84 -4.51 5.41
CA THR A 40 1.41 -5.88 5.08
C THR A 40 0.26 -5.88 4.09
N ASP A 41 -0.79 -5.07 4.32
CA ASP A 41 -1.96 -4.98 3.43
C ASP A 41 -1.58 -4.43 2.05
N LEU A 42 -0.62 -3.52 1.98
CA LEU A 42 -0.11 -3.01 0.71
C LEU A 42 0.65 -4.08 -0.08
N ILE A 43 1.43 -4.95 0.60
CA ILE A 43 2.27 -5.97 -0.04
C ILE A 43 1.46 -7.20 -0.46
N CYS A 44 0.61 -7.74 0.41
CA CYS A 44 -0.12 -8.99 0.14
C CYS A 44 -1.65 -8.84 -0.01
N GLY A 45 -2.21 -7.63 0.17
CA GLY A 45 -3.66 -7.45 0.16
C GLY A 45 -4.34 -8.15 1.33
N ASP A 46 -5.62 -8.50 1.15
CA ASP A 46 -6.41 -9.17 2.19
C ASP A 46 -5.95 -10.62 2.42
N ASP A 47 -5.67 -11.37 1.34
CA ASP A 47 -5.23 -12.77 1.38
C ASP A 47 -3.89 -12.98 0.68
N SER A 48 -3.79 -12.49 -0.55
CA SER A 48 -2.59 -12.65 -1.39
C SER A 48 -2.56 -11.63 -2.52
N LYS A 49 -1.36 -11.36 -3.06
CA LYS A 49 -1.19 -10.40 -4.14
C LYS A 49 -0.09 -10.83 -5.10
N LEU A 50 -0.38 -10.66 -6.39
CA LEU A 50 0.56 -10.93 -7.48
C LEU A 50 1.20 -9.63 -7.93
N TRP A 51 2.53 -9.63 -8.00
CA TRP A 51 3.33 -8.51 -8.45
C TRP A 51 4.18 -8.90 -9.65
N TYR A 52 4.11 -8.13 -10.73
CA TYR A 52 4.90 -8.36 -11.94
C TYR A 52 6.23 -7.63 -11.84
N VAL A 53 7.32 -8.33 -12.10
CA VAL A 53 8.67 -7.75 -12.10
C VAL A 53 8.90 -7.04 -13.42
N ASN A 54 9.17 -5.71 -13.36
CA ASN A 54 9.46 -4.90 -14.55
C ASN A 54 8.49 -5.15 -15.71
N PHE A 55 7.18 -5.14 -15.43
CA PHE A 55 6.12 -5.52 -16.36
C PHE A 55 6.33 -4.91 -17.76
N ASP A 56 6.40 -5.79 -18.79
CA ASP A 56 6.30 -5.43 -20.19
C ASP A 56 5.27 -6.36 -20.88
N ALA A 57 4.20 -5.78 -21.43
CA ALA A 57 3.12 -6.53 -22.09
C ALA A 57 3.58 -7.31 -23.34
N ARG A 58 4.79 -7.06 -23.85
CA ARG A 58 5.38 -7.75 -25.00
C ARG A 58 6.12 -9.04 -24.62
N ASP A 59 6.43 -9.19 -23.33
CA ASP A 59 7.17 -10.36 -22.87
C ASP A 59 6.29 -11.61 -22.95
N LYS A 60 6.81 -12.67 -23.55
CA LYS A 60 6.11 -13.95 -23.68
C LYS A 60 5.92 -14.64 -22.34
N LEU A 61 6.89 -14.45 -21.43
CA LEU A 61 6.88 -14.94 -20.07
C LEU A 61 7.17 -13.75 -19.15
N GLN A 62 6.30 -13.53 -18.17
CA GLN A 62 6.43 -12.46 -17.21
C GLN A 62 6.71 -13.04 -15.83
N MET A 63 7.86 -12.71 -15.27
CA MET A 63 8.17 -13.10 -13.88
C MET A 63 7.28 -12.37 -12.90
N CYS A 64 6.74 -13.10 -11.93
CA CYS A 64 5.83 -12.59 -10.92
C CYS A 64 6.26 -13.01 -9.52
N PHE A 65 6.09 -12.12 -8.57
CA PHE A 65 6.19 -12.42 -7.14
C PHE A 65 4.76 -12.51 -6.57
N TYR A 66 4.49 -13.62 -5.91
CA TYR A 66 3.21 -13.88 -5.27
C TYR A 66 3.38 -13.92 -3.76
N PHE A 67 2.83 -12.92 -3.07
CA PHE A 67 2.91 -12.79 -1.63
C PHE A 67 1.59 -13.19 -0.98
N ASN A 68 1.65 -14.06 0.01
CA ASN A 68 0.52 -14.46 0.82
C ASN A 68 0.55 -13.76 2.19
N ARG A 69 -0.63 -13.59 2.79
CA ARG A 69 -0.78 -13.00 4.12
C ARG A 69 -0.19 -13.87 5.24
N ASP A 70 -0.12 -15.19 5.03
CA ASP A 70 0.54 -16.14 5.93
C ASP A 70 2.08 -16.05 5.92
N ARG A 71 2.62 -15.03 5.23
CA ARG A 71 4.06 -14.77 5.08
C ARG A 71 4.79 -15.71 4.13
N THR A 72 4.11 -16.59 3.44
CA THR A 72 4.72 -17.33 2.33
C THR A 72 4.79 -16.45 1.07
N TRP A 73 5.77 -16.75 0.21
CA TRP A 73 5.88 -16.11 -1.10
C TRP A 73 6.44 -17.09 -2.14
N LYS A 74 6.17 -16.81 -3.40
CA LYS A 74 6.60 -17.64 -4.51
C LYS A 74 7.02 -16.77 -5.69
N ILE A 75 7.96 -17.30 -6.49
CA ILE A 75 8.25 -16.76 -7.82
C ILE A 75 7.50 -17.63 -8.83
N LEU A 76 6.72 -16.97 -9.67
CA LEU A 76 5.92 -17.58 -10.71
C LEU A 76 6.26 -16.95 -12.06
N GLU A 77 6.01 -17.68 -13.13
CA GLU A 77 5.95 -17.17 -14.50
C GLU A 77 4.51 -17.12 -14.97
N ARG A 78 4.16 -16.04 -15.65
CA ARG A 78 2.87 -15.89 -16.33
C ARG A 78 3.10 -15.88 -17.83
N ASP A 79 2.39 -16.75 -18.56
CA ASP A 79 2.39 -16.75 -20.01
C ASP A 79 1.44 -15.69 -20.62
N LEU A 80 1.44 -15.58 -21.95
CA LEU A 80 0.57 -14.66 -22.70
C LEU A 80 -0.93 -15.00 -22.56
N GLN A 81 -1.27 -16.24 -22.21
CA GLN A 81 -2.63 -16.70 -21.98
C GLN A 81 -3.10 -16.42 -20.56
N GLY A 82 -2.18 -15.96 -19.68
CA GLY A 82 -2.46 -15.66 -18.28
C GLY A 82 -2.28 -16.85 -17.33
N ASN A 83 -1.79 -18.00 -17.81
CA ASN A 83 -1.53 -19.15 -16.96
C ASN A 83 -0.29 -18.89 -16.10
N LEU A 84 -0.37 -19.26 -14.83
CA LEU A 84 0.73 -19.17 -13.89
C LEU A 84 1.39 -20.54 -13.75
N SER A 85 2.71 -20.58 -13.88
CA SER A 85 3.54 -21.75 -13.64
C SER A 85 4.66 -21.42 -12.65
N LYS A 86 5.23 -22.44 -12.02
CA LYS A 86 6.38 -22.26 -11.13
C LYS A 86 7.60 -21.86 -11.98
N TYR A 87 8.35 -20.87 -11.48
CA TYR A 87 9.62 -20.47 -12.09
C TYR A 87 10.67 -21.56 -11.89
N GLU A 88 11.05 -22.26 -12.96
CA GLU A 88 11.89 -23.48 -12.92
C GLU A 88 13.32 -23.27 -12.41
N GLN A 89 13.86 -22.03 -12.53
CA GLN A 89 15.21 -21.71 -12.04
C GLN A 89 15.27 -21.55 -10.50
N HIS A 90 14.15 -21.62 -9.81
CA HIS A 90 14.07 -21.57 -8.36
C HIS A 90 13.94 -22.96 -7.75
N ASP A 91 15.02 -23.74 -7.84
CA ASP A 91 15.11 -25.01 -7.15
C ASP A 91 15.38 -24.79 -5.63
N HIS A 92 14.33 -24.94 -4.85
CA HIS A 92 14.22 -25.47 -3.49
C HIS A 92 15.21 -25.03 -2.37
N LEU A 93 16.12 -24.09 -2.57
CA LEU A 93 17.12 -23.72 -1.57
C LEU A 93 16.76 -22.49 -0.72
N TRP A 94 15.66 -21.83 -1.01
CA TRP A 94 15.26 -20.59 -0.35
C TRP A 94 14.06 -20.83 0.55
N PRO A 95 14.06 -20.34 1.81
CA PRO A 95 12.84 -20.31 2.60
C PRO A 95 11.78 -19.52 1.85
N GLU A 96 10.61 -20.11 1.65
CA GLU A 96 9.46 -19.51 0.96
C GLU A 96 8.74 -18.45 1.83
N TYR A 97 9.47 -17.78 2.72
CA TYR A 97 8.90 -16.80 3.65
C TYR A 97 9.40 -15.39 3.35
N TRP A 98 8.50 -14.42 3.53
CA TRP A 98 8.84 -13.02 3.56
C TRP A 98 8.61 -12.44 4.96
N ILE A 99 9.50 -11.55 5.38
CA ILE A 99 9.49 -10.97 6.73
C ILE A 99 9.71 -9.46 6.60
N LEU A 100 8.80 -8.66 7.16
CA LEU A 100 9.05 -7.26 7.42
C LEU A 100 9.90 -7.16 8.69
N LYS A 101 11.11 -6.64 8.57
CA LYS A 101 12.00 -6.39 9.72
C LYS A 101 11.59 -5.10 10.43
N ASP A 102 11.18 -4.12 9.65
CA ASP A 102 10.63 -2.83 10.08
C ASP A 102 9.79 -2.23 8.94
N ASP A 103 9.35 -0.98 9.09
CA ASP A 103 8.55 -0.27 8.08
C ASP A 103 9.33 0.05 6.78
N SER A 104 10.61 -0.31 6.69
CA SER A 104 11.48 0.04 5.56
C SER A 104 12.24 -1.13 4.95
N VAL A 105 12.23 -2.32 5.60
CA VAL A 105 13.02 -3.48 5.15
C VAL A 105 12.17 -4.73 5.08
N ILE A 106 12.18 -5.38 3.91
CA ILE A 106 11.59 -6.70 3.69
C ILE A 106 12.69 -7.73 3.39
N SER A 107 12.63 -8.89 4.01
CA SER A 107 13.48 -10.04 3.69
C SER A 107 12.69 -11.03 2.85
N LEU A 108 13.23 -11.41 1.70
CA LEU A 108 12.70 -12.40 0.76
C LEU A 108 13.71 -13.54 0.64
N GLY A 109 13.36 -14.74 1.11
CA GLY A 109 14.28 -15.86 1.05
C GLY A 109 15.65 -15.60 1.70
N GLY A 110 15.71 -14.79 2.74
CA GLY A 110 16.94 -14.42 3.44
C GLY A 110 17.69 -13.22 2.85
N THR A 111 17.32 -12.72 1.67
CA THR A 111 17.87 -11.50 1.10
C THR A 111 17.08 -10.28 1.57
N GLU A 112 17.78 -9.27 2.07
CA GLU A 112 17.18 -8.02 2.55
C GLU A 112 17.06 -6.99 1.44
N TYR A 113 15.89 -6.37 1.37
CA TYR A 113 15.56 -5.32 0.44
C TYR A 113 15.04 -4.11 1.20
N LYS A 114 15.55 -2.92 0.89
CA LYS A 114 14.93 -1.67 1.35
C LYS A 114 13.69 -1.36 0.53
N ILE A 115 12.59 -1.09 1.21
CA ILE A 115 11.37 -0.62 0.58
C ILE A 115 11.55 0.87 0.29
N HIS A 116 11.67 1.21 -0.99
CA HIS A 116 11.83 2.60 -1.43
C HIS A 116 10.46 3.27 -1.62
N GLU A 117 9.51 2.53 -2.18
CA GLU A 117 8.15 2.98 -2.42
C GLU A 117 7.19 1.80 -2.31
N VAL A 118 6.03 2.00 -1.72
CA VAL A 118 4.93 1.05 -1.72
C VAL A 118 3.60 1.77 -1.78
N ASN A 119 2.76 1.33 -2.71
CA ASN A 119 1.36 1.74 -2.83
C ASN A 119 0.54 0.56 -3.42
N PRO A 120 -0.78 0.65 -3.58
CA PRO A 120 -1.59 -0.49 -4.04
C PRO A 120 -1.18 -1.09 -5.37
N SER A 121 -0.48 -0.36 -6.23
CA SER A 121 -0.11 -0.80 -7.58
C SER A 121 1.40 -0.84 -7.85
N LEU A 122 2.22 -0.35 -6.92
CA LEU A 122 3.67 -0.26 -7.11
C LEU A 122 4.41 -0.63 -5.82
N LEU A 123 5.43 -1.46 -5.94
CA LEU A 123 6.39 -1.78 -4.88
C LEU A 123 7.80 -1.70 -5.47
N ILE A 124 8.61 -0.80 -4.93
CA ILE A 124 10.02 -0.62 -5.34
C ILE A 124 10.93 -1.08 -4.21
N LEU A 125 11.76 -2.07 -4.51
CA LEU A 125 12.71 -2.68 -3.60
C LEU A 125 14.14 -2.44 -4.09
N HIS A 126 15.01 -2.04 -3.19
CA HIS A 126 16.44 -1.86 -3.46
C HIS A 126 17.26 -2.89 -2.70
N VAL A 127 18.24 -3.50 -3.38
CA VAL A 127 19.26 -4.35 -2.76
C VAL A 127 20.52 -3.53 -2.56
N ASP A 128 20.91 -3.31 -1.31
CA ASP A 128 22.05 -2.44 -0.95
C ASP A 128 23.38 -2.89 -1.57
N THR A 129 23.59 -4.20 -1.69
CA THR A 129 24.88 -4.77 -2.14
C THR A 129 25.12 -4.66 -3.64
N THR A 130 24.08 -4.54 -4.45
CA THR A 130 24.17 -4.61 -5.92
C THR A 130 23.65 -3.37 -6.63
N LYS A 131 23.10 -2.39 -5.90
CA LYS A 131 22.32 -1.25 -6.44
C LYS A 131 21.18 -1.71 -7.37
N THR A 132 20.75 -2.97 -7.24
CA THR A 132 19.68 -3.53 -8.04
C THR A 132 18.36 -3.04 -7.52
N THR A 133 17.53 -2.53 -8.42
CA THR A 133 16.16 -2.09 -8.13
C THR A 133 15.19 -3.10 -8.72
N LEU A 134 14.35 -3.68 -7.86
CA LEU A 134 13.19 -4.46 -8.30
C LEU A 134 11.97 -3.55 -8.30
N ARG A 135 11.40 -3.35 -9.47
CA ARG A 135 10.15 -2.63 -9.65
C ARG A 135 9.03 -3.64 -9.84
N LEU A 136 8.15 -3.74 -8.86
CA LEU A 136 7.02 -4.66 -8.85
C LEU A 136 5.74 -3.86 -9.11
N VAL A 137 4.94 -4.30 -10.07
CA VAL A 137 3.68 -3.66 -10.48
C VAL A 137 2.53 -4.65 -10.28
N ASN A 138 1.47 -4.22 -9.59
CA ASN A 138 0.21 -4.96 -9.51
C ASN A 138 -0.75 -4.43 -10.59
N GLN A 139 -1.42 -5.32 -11.32
CA GLN A 139 -2.39 -5.00 -12.38
C GLN A 139 -3.76 -5.54 -12.05
#